data_b424d52d97776ff2f1dd9dcd5a5562fc
#
_entry.id   b424d52d97776ff2f1dd9dcd5a5562fc
#
_cell.length_a   1.000
_cell.length_b   1.000
_cell.length_c   1.000
_cell.angle_alpha   90.00
_cell.angle_beta   90.00
_cell.angle_gamma   90.00
#
_symmetry.space_group_name_H-M   'P 1'
#
loop_
_entity.id
_entity.type
_entity.pdbx_description
1 polymer ?
#
loop_
_entity_poly.entity_id
_entity_poly.type
_entity_poly.pdbx_seq_one_letter_code
_entity_poly.pdbx_strand_id
1 'polypeptide(L)'
;WTTSIRDSSIVSVEDVLRELSIEDDIISYNHDLIPSVPFFESRLSVVEDIEKALSCPQNRVVFLSGIPGTGKTNIISKLSGKRNSIVNIRYYAYEPIDPQKEYLPKDVSRRVDNSVFWNELFNQLRRQLLGKLSKYRVPVINNLLPQEQLRSEFFRIAAEYAQDENSLFIVAIDGIDHAARANVSDNTFLSALPNPEYLPENVKIVIAGQPKEDYRNYPEWLFNNETGYVKEIHVPSILKSDIYSLVENKFPEMDNVFKNQLTNVVCRYADGNTLSAIFAVHEATQCNDI
;
A
#
# COMPACT_ATOMS: atom_id res chain seq x y z
N TRP A 1 1.51 -30.35 25.12
CA TRP A 1 2.31 -29.13 25.19
C TRP A 1 3.74 -29.34 25.71
N THR A 2 3.98 -30.32 26.56
CA THR A 2 5.31 -30.52 27.19
C THR A 2 6.27 -31.44 26.42
N THR A 3 5.85 -32.06 25.34
CA THR A 3 6.70 -33.01 24.58
C THR A 3 7.41 -32.40 23.38
N SER A 4 6.89 -31.32 22.81
CA SER A 4 7.48 -30.65 21.62
C SER A 4 8.56 -29.60 21.96
N ILE A 5 8.73 -29.24 23.23
CA ILE A 5 9.73 -28.24 23.65
C ILE A 5 11.13 -28.86 23.86
N ARG A 6 11.29 -30.18 23.72
CA ARG A 6 12.57 -30.84 23.97
C ARG A 6 13.55 -30.89 22.82
N ASP A 7 13.10 -30.65 21.60
CA ASP A 7 13.97 -30.44 20.47
C ASP A 7 14.19 -28.96 20.27
N SER A 8 15.44 -28.55 20.22
CA SER A 8 15.95 -27.17 20.11
C SER A 8 15.58 -26.44 18.81
N SER A 9 14.40 -26.68 18.30
CA SER A 9 13.85 -25.96 17.17
C SER A 9 13.31 -24.60 17.63
N ILE A 10 13.83 -23.54 17.06
CA ILE A 10 13.27 -22.20 17.20
C ILE A 10 11.84 -22.26 16.64
N VAL A 11 10.86 -22.19 17.50
CA VAL A 11 9.44 -22.13 17.10
C VAL A 11 9.20 -20.75 16.51
N SER A 12 8.89 -20.68 15.23
CA SER A 12 8.54 -19.41 14.57
C SER A 12 7.14 -18.95 15.01
N VAL A 13 6.88 -17.65 14.87
CA VAL A 13 5.53 -17.10 15.12
C VAL A 13 4.51 -17.77 14.19
N GLU A 14 4.90 -18.03 12.95
CA GLU A 14 4.09 -18.73 11.96
C GLU A 14 3.72 -20.16 12.40
N ASP A 15 4.64 -20.88 13.05
CA ASP A 15 4.36 -22.21 13.57
C ASP A 15 3.35 -22.15 14.72
N VAL A 16 3.47 -21.15 15.59
CA VAL A 16 2.52 -20.95 16.70
C VAL A 16 1.13 -20.60 16.17
N LEU A 17 1.02 -19.70 15.19
CA LEU A 17 -0.25 -19.32 14.60
C LEU A 17 -0.93 -20.50 13.91
N ARG A 18 -0.14 -21.30 13.17
CA ARG A 18 -0.64 -22.52 12.50
C ARG A 18 -1.14 -23.56 13.50
N GLU A 19 -0.37 -23.84 14.56
CA GLU A 19 -0.72 -24.83 15.58
C GLU A 19 -1.97 -24.40 16.40
N LEU A 20 -2.11 -23.11 16.62
CA LEU A 20 -3.29 -22.56 17.32
C LEU A 20 -4.49 -22.35 16.40
N SER A 21 -4.39 -22.71 15.11
CA SER A 21 -5.42 -22.46 14.09
C SER A 21 -5.90 -20.99 14.08
N ILE A 22 -4.99 -20.09 14.44
CA ILE A 22 -5.24 -18.65 14.29
C ILE A 22 -5.01 -18.36 12.82
N GLU A 23 -6.08 -18.07 12.10
CA GLU A 23 -5.96 -17.57 10.74
C GLU A 23 -5.07 -16.33 10.77
N ASP A 24 -3.93 -16.42 10.10
CA ASP A 24 -3.09 -15.27 9.86
C ASP A 24 -3.81 -14.41 8.81
N ASP A 25 -4.69 -13.51 9.28
CA ASP A 25 -5.31 -12.48 8.44
C ASP A 25 -4.26 -11.50 7.89
N ILE A 26 -2.99 -11.71 8.25
CA ILE A 26 -1.86 -11.05 7.66
C ILE A 26 -1.57 -11.78 6.35
N ILE A 27 -2.31 -11.43 5.34
CA ILE A 27 -1.85 -11.68 4.00
C ILE A 27 -0.57 -10.85 3.88
N SER A 28 0.55 -11.52 4.05
CA SER A 28 1.82 -11.00 3.62
C SER A 28 1.62 -10.77 2.12
N TYR A 29 1.26 -9.56 1.72
CA TYR A 29 1.40 -9.16 0.34
C TYR A 29 2.88 -9.25 0.04
N ASN A 30 3.28 -10.47 -0.28
CA ASN A 30 4.57 -10.73 -0.84
C ASN A 30 4.69 -9.87 -2.08
N HIS A 31 5.90 -9.42 -2.35
CA HIS A 31 6.25 -8.72 -3.56
C HIS A 31 5.82 -9.47 -4.85
N ASP A 32 5.38 -10.71 -4.74
CA ASP A 32 4.88 -11.59 -5.79
C ASP A 32 3.52 -11.18 -6.37
N LEU A 33 2.71 -10.40 -5.64
CA LEU A 33 1.44 -9.86 -6.14
C LEU A 33 1.61 -8.60 -7.00
N ILE A 34 2.77 -7.97 -6.92
CA ILE A 34 3.13 -6.90 -7.84
C ILE A 34 3.94 -7.59 -8.93
N PRO A 35 3.40 -7.71 -10.16
CA PRO A 35 4.17 -8.24 -11.24
C PRO A 35 5.52 -7.55 -11.25
N SER A 36 6.59 -8.26 -11.59
CA SER A 36 7.96 -7.75 -11.69
C SER A 36 8.07 -6.70 -12.81
N VAL A 37 7.27 -5.68 -12.69
CA VAL A 37 7.27 -4.53 -13.58
C VAL A 37 8.45 -3.68 -13.17
N PRO A 38 9.33 -3.33 -14.09
CA PRO A 38 10.41 -2.43 -13.79
C PRO A 38 9.85 -1.12 -13.21
N PHE A 39 10.46 -0.65 -12.14
CA PHE A 39 10.09 0.65 -11.58
C PHE A 39 10.59 1.73 -12.56
N PHE A 40 9.67 2.48 -13.13
CA PHE A 40 10.00 3.49 -14.13
C PHE A 40 10.72 4.69 -13.53
N GLU A 41 11.68 5.24 -14.28
CA GLU A 41 12.44 6.39 -13.83
C GLU A 41 11.56 7.62 -13.57
N SER A 42 10.51 7.81 -14.39
CA SER A 42 9.50 8.86 -14.17
C SER A 42 8.77 8.76 -12.83
N ARG A 43 8.81 7.61 -12.17
CA ARG A 43 8.20 7.41 -10.84
C ARG A 43 9.13 7.75 -9.69
N LEU A 44 10.43 7.84 -9.95
CA LEU A 44 11.41 8.27 -8.95
C LEU A 44 11.13 9.69 -8.46
N SER A 45 10.78 10.60 -9.36
CA SER A 45 10.42 11.98 -8.97
C SER A 45 9.19 12.01 -8.04
N VAL A 46 8.20 11.13 -8.26
CA VAL A 46 7.02 11.02 -7.38
C VAL A 46 7.43 10.52 -6.00
N VAL A 47 8.34 9.54 -5.93
CA VAL A 47 8.88 9.05 -4.65
C VAL A 47 9.61 10.17 -3.91
N GLU A 48 10.47 10.92 -4.59
CA GLU A 48 11.18 12.06 -4.03
C GLU A 48 10.22 13.15 -3.53
N ASP A 49 9.14 13.44 -4.27
CA ASP A 49 8.11 14.39 -3.85
C ASP A 49 7.37 13.91 -2.60
N ILE A 50 7.10 12.61 -2.48
CA ILE A 50 6.49 12.02 -1.29
C ILE A 50 7.46 12.14 -0.10
N GLU A 51 8.73 11.79 -0.25
CA GLU A 51 9.75 11.89 0.80
C GLU A 51 9.92 13.34 1.27
N LYS A 52 9.96 14.28 0.33
CA LYS A 52 10.01 15.71 0.63
C LYS A 52 8.76 16.19 1.37
N ALA A 53 7.57 15.74 0.94
CA ALA A 53 6.33 16.09 1.60
C ALA A 53 6.25 15.52 3.02
N LEU A 54 6.71 14.29 3.24
CA LEU A 54 6.78 13.65 4.56
C LEU A 54 7.77 14.34 5.50
N SER A 55 8.87 14.88 4.96
CA SER A 55 9.86 15.64 5.73
C SER A 55 9.35 17.02 6.17
N CYS A 56 8.28 17.52 5.56
CA CYS A 56 7.68 18.79 5.95
C CYS A 56 6.86 18.62 7.23
N PRO A 57 7.16 19.34 8.32
CA PRO A 57 6.43 19.20 9.59
C PRO A 57 4.93 19.50 9.46
N GLN A 58 4.55 20.43 8.58
CA GLN A 58 3.15 20.79 8.34
C GLN A 58 2.33 19.62 7.80
N ASN A 59 2.89 18.86 6.87
CA ASN A 59 2.16 17.75 6.26
C ASN A 59 2.01 16.58 7.25
N ARG A 60 0.78 16.16 7.50
CA ARG A 60 0.45 14.98 8.32
C ARG A 60 0.07 13.80 7.43
N VAL A 61 -0.56 14.10 6.30
CA VAL A 61 -1.03 13.11 5.34
C VAL A 61 -0.52 13.50 3.94
N VAL A 62 -0.02 12.51 3.21
CA VAL A 62 0.27 12.62 1.78
C VAL A 62 -0.77 11.79 1.03
N PHE A 63 -1.55 12.43 0.18
CA PHE A 63 -2.51 11.76 -0.67
C PHE A 63 -1.95 11.57 -2.07
N LEU A 64 -1.66 10.33 -2.43
CA LEU A 64 -1.20 9.92 -3.76
C LEU A 64 -2.42 9.64 -4.64
N SER A 65 -2.78 10.58 -5.50
CA SER A 65 -3.93 10.47 -6.38
C SER A 65 -3.54 10.10 -7.82
N GLY A 66 -4.42 9.39 -8.50
CA GLY A 66 -4.25 9.05 -9.91
C GLY A 66 -5.30 8.07 -10.39
N ILE A 67 -5.57 8.07 -11.69
CA ILE A 67 -6.54 7.15 -12.30
C ILE A 67 -6.11 5.68 -12.13
N PRO A 68 -7.01 4.70 -12.31
CA PRO A 68 -6.66 3.28 -12.27
C PRO A 68 -5.52 2.96 -13.23
N GLY A 69 -4.60 2.08 -12.82
CA GLY A 69 -3.50 1.62 -13.68
C GLY A 69 -2.30 2.57 -13.80
N THR A 70 -2.26 3.70 -13.07
CA THR A 70 -1.11 4.63 -13.10
C THR A 70 0.11 4.16 -12.31
N GLY A 71 -0.02 3.09 -11.50
CA GLY A 71 1.10 2.53 -10.73
C GLY A 71 1.22 3.02 -9.30
N LYS A 72 0.15 3.56 -8.69
CA LYS A 72 0.12 3.97 -7.27
C LYS A 72 0.61 2.88 -6.32
N THR A 73 0.08 1.68 -6.46
CA THR A 73 0.47 0.49 -5.68
C THR A 73 1.97 0.20 -5.80
N ASN A 74 2.54 0.37 -7.00
CA ASN A 74 3.96 0.16 -7.24
C ASN A 74 4.82 1.21 -6.50
N ILE A 75 4.36 2.46 -6.47
CA ILE A 75 5.01 3.55 -5.70
C ILE A 75 4.95 3.23 -4.20
N ILE A 76 3.78 2.87 -3.66
CA ILE A 76 3.64 2.47 -2.23
C ILE A 76 4.57 1.30 -1.90
N SER A 77 4.66 0.29 -2.77
CA SER A 77 5.55 -0.84 -2.57
C SER A 77 7.03 -0.45 -2.60
N LYS A 78 7.40 0.51 -3.44
CA LYS A 78 8.77 1.05 -3.49
C LYS A 78 9.15 1.75 -2.20
N LEU A 79 8.25 2.59 -1.66
CA LEU A 79 8.43 3.25 -0.36
C LEU A 79 8.56 2.25 0.80
N SER A 80 7.97 1.06 0.65
CA SER A 80 7.93 -0.01 1.65
C SER A 80 9.00 -1.09 1.45
N GLY A 81 9.97 -0.89 0.55
CA GLY A 81 10.96 -1.90 0.14
C GLY A 81 11.94 -2.29 1.26
N LYS A 82 12.37 -3.56 1.24
CA LYS A 82 13.18 -4.19 2.31
C LYS A 82 14.50 -3.51 2.67
N ARG A 83 15.11 -2.73 1.79
CA ARG A 83 16.47 -2.18 2.02
C ARG A 83 16.50 -0.74 2.52
N ASN A 84 15.51 0.08 2.17
CA ASN A 84 15.44 1.49 2.57
C ASN A 84 13.98 1.89 2.76
N SER A 85 13.22 1.06 3.50
CA SER A 85 11.82 1.37 3.77
C SER A 85 11.72 2.60 4.65
N ILE A 86 11.07 3.63 4.16
CA ILE A 86 10.63 4.76 4.99
C ILE A 86 9.28 4.48 5.64
N VAL A 87 8.55 3.46 5.17
CA VAL A 87 7.23 3.07 5.67
C VAL A 87 7.38 1.99 6.74
N ASN A 88 6.80 2.23 7.90
CA ASN A 88 6.79 1.29 9.02
C ASN A 88 5.70 0.22 8.86
N ILE A 89 4.52 0.65 8.46
CA ILE A 89 3.34 -0.21 8.32
C ILE A 89 2.64 0.09 7.00
N ARG A 90 2.16 -0.94 6.32
CA ARG A 90 1.43 -0.80 5.06
C ARG A 90 0.13 -1.58 5.08
N TYR A 91 -0.88 -1.06 4.40
CA TYR A 91 -2.15 -1.71 4.20
C TYR A 91 -2.60 -1.60 2.75
N TYR A 92 -3.10 -2.69 2.19
CA TYR A 92 -3.66 -2.73 0.85
C TYR A 92 -5.14 -3.09 0.95
N ALA A 93 -6.02 -2.17 0.55
CA ALA A 93 -7.47 -2.38 0.56
C ALA A 93 -7.95 -3.26 -0.61
N TYR A 94 -7.10 -3.46 -1.61
CA TYR A 94 -7.38 -4.30 -2.76
C TYR A 94 -6.53 -5.56 -2.73
N GLU A 95 -7.14 -6.69 -2.98
CA GLU A 95 -6.48 -7.97 -3.20
C GLU A 95 -6.70 -8.38 -4.66
N PRO A 96 -5.63 -8.61 -5.44
CA PRO A 96 -5.79 -9.09 -6.81
C PRO A 96 -6.49 -10.44 -6.81
N ILE A 97 -7.43 -10.62 -7.72
CA ILE A 97 -8.09 -11.91 -7.92
C ILE A 97 -7.03 -12.89 -8.44
N ASP A 98 -6.78 -13.95 -7.68
CA ASP A 98 -5.97 -15.08 -8.14
C ASP A 98 -6.86 -15.97 -9.02
N PRO A 99 -6.57 -16.11 -10.33
CA PRO A 99 -7.38 -16.94 -11.22
C PRO A 99 -7.46 -18.41 -10.83
N GLN A 100 -6.55 -18.87 -9.95
CA GLN A 100 -6.50 -20.26 -9.47
C GLN A 100 -7.31 -20.48 -8.19
N LYS A 101 -7.77 -19.39 -7.54
CA LYS A 101 -8.64 -19.45 -6.36
C LYS A 101 -10.04 -19.02 -6.75
N GLU A 102 -11.04 -19.84 -6.42
CA GLU A 102 -12.45 -19.41 -6.49
C GLU A 102 -12.71 -18.37 -5.40
N TYR A 103 -12.47 -17.09 -5.74
CA TYR A 103 -12.86 -16.00 -4.85
C TYR A 103 -14.35 -15.76 -4.96
N LEU A 104 -15.05 -15.96 -3.86
CA LEU A 104 -16.41 -15.45 -3.74
C LEU A 104 -16.33 -13.92 -3.62
N PRO A 105 -17.25 -13.16 -4.24
CA PRO A 105 -17.31 -11.70 -4.14
C PRO A 105 -17.28 -11.15 -2.70
N LYS A 106 -17.59 -11.98 -1.72
CA LYS A 106 -17.53 -11.66 -0.29
C LYS A 106 -16.12 -11.39 0.22
N ASP A 107 -15.08 -11.98 -0.39
CA ASP A 107 -13.70 -11.86 0.10
C ASP A 107 -13.08 -10.51 -0.29
N VAL A 108 -13.49 -9.93 -1.41
CA VAL A 108 -13.06 -8.59 -1.83
C VAL A 108 -13.56 -7.51 -0.86
N SER A 109 -14.75 -7.71 -0.28
CA SER A 109 -15.32 -6.77 0.69
C SER A 109 -14.63 -6.83 2.06
N ARG A 110 -13.93 -7.93 2.39
CA ARG A 110 -13.32 -8.14 3.70
C ARG A 110 -12.22 -7.12 3.99
N ARG A 111 -11.40 -6.78 2.99
CA ARG A 111 -10.30 -5.83 3.18
C ARG A 111 -10.74 -4.36 3.31
N VAL A 112 -11.99 -4.06 3.04
CA VAL A 112 -12.55 -2.73 3.31
C VAL A 112 -13.14 -2.62 4.71
N ASP A 113 -13.28 -3.76 5.41
CA ASP A 113 -13.80 -3.82 6.77
C ASP A 113 -12.82 -3.22 7.77
N ASN A 114 -13.38 -2.47 8.69
CA ASN A 114 -12.64 -1.77 9.72
C ASN A 114 -11.93 -2.71 10.71
N SER A 115 -12.53 -3.85 11.04
CA SER A 115 -11.92 -4.82 11.94
C SER A 115 -10.69 -5.49 11.33
N VAL A 116 -10.76 -5.83 10.04
CA VAL A 116 -9.62 -6.37 9.29
C VAL A 116 -8.49 -5.35 9.20
N PHE A 117 -8.82 -4.10 8.93
CA PHE A 117 -7.86 -3.00 8.88
C PHE A 117 -7.07 -2.88 10.18
N TRP A 118 -7.75 -2.74 11.33
CA TRP A 118 -7.06 -2.59 12.61
C TRP A 118 -6.29 -3.84 13.02
N ASN A 119 -6.83 -5.04 12.78
CA ASN A 119 -6.14 -6.28 13.07
C ASN A 119 -4.80 -6.35 12.32
N GLU A 120 -4.80 -6.03 11.03
CA GLU A 120 -3.57 -6.06 10.23
C GLU A 120 -2.56 -5.01 10.68
N LEU A 121 -2.99 -3.75 10.93
CA LEU A 121 -2.11 -2.70 11.40
C LEU A 121 -1.45 -3.06 12.73
N PHE A 122 -2.22 -3.54 13.70
CA PHE A 122 -1.68 -3.94 15.00
C PHE A 122 -0.78 -5.17 14.92
N ASN A 123 -1.06 -6.11 14.02
CA ASN A 123 -0.21 -7.26 13.82
C ASN A 123 1.15 -6.86 13.26
N GLN A 124 1.19 -5.95 12.27
CA GLN A 124 2.44 -5.39 11.77
C GLN A 124 3.18 -4.60 12.85
N LEU A 125 2.46 -3.80 13.64
CA LEU A 125 3.03 -3.06 14.77
C LEU A 125 3.66 -4.01 15.80
N ARG A 126 3.00 -5.10 16.16
CA ARG A 126 3.55 -6.12 17.08
C ARG A 126 4.82 -6.75 16.53
N ARG A 127 4.86 -7.07 15.23
CA ARG A 127 6.06 -7.61 14.57
C ARG A 127 7.22 -6.60 14.63
N GLN A 128 6.96 -5.34 14.39
CA GLN A 128 7.97 -4.28 14.46
C GLN A 128 8.50 -4.09 15.89
N LEU A 129 7.62 -4.27 16.88
CA LEU A 129 7.94 -4.11 18.30
C LEU A 129 8.40 -5.41 18.99
N LEU A 130 8.73 -6.48 18.23
CA LEU A 130 9.19 -7.74 18.80
C LEU A 130 10.35 -7.50 19.79
N GLY A 131 10.21 -8.06 21.00
CA GLY A 131 11.16 -7.83 22.11
C GLY A 131 10.91 -6.53 22.91
N LYS A 132 10.04 -5.62 22.44
CA LYS A 132 9.72 -4.35 23.11
C LYS A 132 8.22 -4.23 23.47
N LEU A 133 7.41 -5.27 23.28
CA LEU A 133 5.94 -5.23 23.43
C LEU A 133 5.49 -4.78 24.82
N SER A 134 6.20 -5.20 25.87
CA SER A 134 5.90 -4.80 27.26
C SER A 134 6.16 -3.32 27.51
N LYS A 135 7.18 -2.76 26.86
CA LYS A 135 7.51 -1.33 26.96
C LYS A 135 6.36 -0.45 26.46
N TYR A 136 5.79 -0.79 25.29
CA TYR A 136 4.76 0.00 24.63
C TYR A 136 3.34 -0.38 25.02
N ARG A 137 3.15 -1.41 25.86
CA ARG A 137 1.83 -1.89 26.34
C ARG A 137 0.85 -2.12 25.20
N VAL A 138 1.30 -2.82 24.15
CA VAL A 138 0.46 -3.08 22.99
C VAL A 138 -0.76 -3.90 23.40
N PRO A 139 -2.00 -3.42 23.17
CA PRO A 139 -3.20 -4.11 23.59
C PRO A 139 -3.38 -5.42 22.83
N VAL A 140 -4.01 -6.40 23.47
CA VAL A 140 -4.54 -7.57 22.77
C VAL A 140 -5.83 -7.13 22.08
N ILE A 141 -5.87 -7.23 20.76
CA ILE A 141 -7.09 -6.91 20.02
C ILE A 141 -8.07 -8.07 20.24
N ASN A 142 -9.19 -7.71 20.81
CA ASN A 142 -10.37 -8.54 20.81
C ASN A 142 -11.51 -7.70 20.18
N ASN A 143 -12.49 -8.35 19.62
CA ASN A 143 -13.62 -7.70 18.96
C ASN A 143 -14.49 -6.84 19.91
N LEU A 144 -14.06 -6.68 21.16
CA LEU A 144 -14.78 -5.91 22.21
C LEU A 144 -14.24 -4.49 22.36
N LEU A 145 -13.09 -4.16 21.77
CA LEU A 145 -12.54 -2.81 21.90
C LEU A 145 -13.24 -1.87 20.91
N PRO A 146 -13.72 -0.71 21.38
CA PRO A 146 -14.26 0.32 20.50
C PRO A 146 -13.21 0.78 19.49
N GLN A 147 -13.64 1.05 18.26
CA GLN A 147 -12.74 1.48 17.18
C GLN A 147 -11.94 2.74 17.50
N GLU A 148 -12.56 3.69 18.19
CA GLU A 148 -11.87 4.91 18.63
C GLU A 148 -10.74 4.62 19.62
N GLN A 149 -10.92 3.62 20.47
CA GLN A 149 -9.87 3.19 21.39
C GLN A 149 -8.74 2.49 20.63
N LEU A 150 -9.05 1.62 19.66
CA LEU A 150 -8.04 0.98 18.81
C LEU A 150 -7.22 2.04 18.07
N ARG A 151 -7.89 3.02 17.46
CA ARG A 151 -7.25 4.14 16.79
C ARG A 151 -6.31 4.92 17.71
N SER A 152 -6.82 5.33 18.87
CA SER A 152 -6.06 6.12 19.85
C SER A 152 -4.83 5.37 20.33
N GLU A 153 -4.98 4.09 20.67
CA GLU A 153 -3.87 3.25 21.15
C GLU A 153 -2.82 3.01 20.06
N PHE A 154 -3.26 2.75 18.81
CA PHE A 154 -2.33 2.56 17.71
C PHE A 154 -1.44 3.78 17.50
N PHE A 155 -2.03 4.97 17.39
CA PHE A 155 -1.27 6.19 17.13
C PHE A 155 -0.45 6.64 18.36
N ARG A 156 -0.91 6.37 19.57
CA ARG A 156 -0.10 6.57 20.78
C ARG A 156 1.18 5.73 20.75
N ILE A 157 1.05 4.44 20.47
CA ILE A 157 2.20 3.52 20.40
C ILE A 157 3.13 3.90 19.25
N ALA A 158 2.58 4.23 18.09
CA ALA A 158 3.35 4.68 16.94
C ALA A 158 4.18 5.94 17.26
N ALA A 159 3.57 6.90 17.97
CA ALA A 159 4.24 8.14 18.39
C ALA A 159 5.33 7.89 19.43
N GLU A 160 5.08 7.06 20.43
CA GLU A 160 6.08 6.68 21.43
C GLU A 160 7.28 5.99 20.78
N TYR A 161 7.02 5.05 19.87
CA TYR A 161 8.07 4.37 19.12
C TYR A 161 8.90 5.34 18.28
N ALA A 162 8.25 6.22 17.51
CA ALA A 162 8.92 7.22 16.70
C ALA A 162 9.78 8.18 17.54
N GLN A 163 9.30 8.56 18.71
CA GLN A 163 10.05 9.40 19.66
C GLN A 163 11.29 8.68 20.18
N ASP A 164 11.16 7.41 20.57
CA ASP A 164 12.27 6.61 21.07
C ASP A 164 13.36 6.36 20.03
N GLU A 165 12.96 6.16 18.78
CA GLU A 165 13.89 5.93 17.67
C GLU A 165 14.36 7.25 17.01
N ASN A 166 13.90 8.40 17.50
CA ASN A 166 14.17 9.73 16.93
C ASN A 166 13.91 9.78 15.42
N SER A 167 12.75 9.26 15.02
CA SER A 167 12.36 9.07 13.60
C SER A 167 10.90 9.43 13.39
N LEU A 168 10.44 9.36 12.13
CA LEU A 168 9.02 9.39 11.80
C LEU A 168 8.46 7.97 11.81
N PHE A 169 7.20 7.84 12.21
CA PHE A 169 6.42 6.62 12.00
C PHE A 169 5.47 6.82 10.84
N ILE A 170 5.65 6.06 9.77
CA ILE A 170 4.91 6.24 8.52
C ILE A 170 4.03 5.02 8.25
N VAL A 171 2.73 5.27 8.08
CA VAL A 171 1.73 4.28 7.68
C VAL A 171 1.33 4.51 6.23
N ALA A 172 1.44 3.51 5.38
CA ALA A 172 1.00 3.58 3.99
C ALA A 172 -0.27 2.76 3.78
N ILE A 173 -1.28 3.37 3.16
CA ILE A 173 -2.59 2.76 2.89
C ILE A 173 -2.89 2.89 1.41
N ASP A 174 -2.98 1.78 0.69
CA ASP A 174 -3.29 1.75 -0.74
C ASP A 174 -4.73 1.35 -1.01
N GLY A 175 -5.35 1.98 -2.01
CA GLY A 175 -6.65 1.60 -2.54
C GLY A 175 -7.84 2.10 -1.72
N ILE A 176 -7.78 3.32 -1.16
CA ILE A 176 -8.92 3.88 -0.42
C ILE A 176 -10.20 4.01 -1.26
N ASP A 177 -10.06 4.08 -2.58
CA ASP A 177 -11.18 4.08 -3.53
C ASP A 177 -11.96 2.75 -3.52
N HIS A 178 -11.33 1.63 -3.17
CA HIS A 178 -12.03 0.35 -3.00
C HIS A 178 -12.98 0.40 -1.82
N ALA A 179 -12.56 0.98 -0.70
CA ALA A 179 -13.42 1.18 0.46
C ALA A 179 -14.54 2.20 0.18
N ALA A 180 -14.25 3.25 -0.59
CA ALA A 180 -15.25 4.25 -0.96
C ALA A 180 -16.33 3.71 -1.92
N ARG A 181 -15.99 2.72 -2.75
CA ARG A 181 -16.94 2.05 -3.65
C ARG A 181 -17.76 0.95 -2.98
N ALA A 182 -17.26 0.41 -1.88
CA ALA A 182 -17.97 -0.64 -1.17
C ALA A 182 -19.28 -0.07 -0.61
N ASN A 183 -20.42 -0.52 -1.15
CA ASN A 183 -21.77 -0.21 -0.66
C ASN A 183 -22.06 -0.88 0.68
N VAL A 184 -21.05 -1.09 1.49
CA VAL A 184 -21.19 -1.67 2.82
C VAL A 184 -21.48 -0.51 3.76
N SER A 185 -22.60 -0.60 4.48
CA SER A 185 -22.96 0.29 5.59
C SER A 185 -21.71 0.78 6.35
N ASP A 186 -21.75 1.95 6.89
CA ASP A 186 -20.83 2.76 7.71
C ASP A 186 -19.60 2.11 8.39
N ASN A 187 -19.24 0.86 8.04
CA ASN A 187 -18.21 0.05 8.70
C ASN A 187 -16.91 -0.12 7.89
N THR A 188 -16.69 0.73 6.90
CA THR A 188 -15.42 0.71 6.17
C THR A 188 -14.32 1.38 6.98
N PHE A 189 -13.06 0.96 6.75
CA PHE A 189 -11.91 1.56 7.44
C PHE A 189 -11.74 3.06 7.14
N LEU A 190 -12.43 3.62 6.14
CA LEU A 190 -12.39 5.07 5.87
C LEU A 190 -12.89 5.88 7.08
N SER A 191 -13.90 5.38 7.80
CA SER A 191 -14.37 6.00 9.04
C SER A 191 -13.38 5.89 10.18
N ALA A 192 -12.44 4.95 10.09
CA ALA A 192 -11.38 4.75 11.08
C ALA A 192 -10.17 5.64 10.86
N LEU A 193 -10.00 6.20 9.65
CA LEU A 193 -8.89 7.09 9.37
C LEU A 193 -8.99 8.34 10.26
N PRO A 194 -7.90 8.72 10.93
CA PRO A 194 -7.90 9.88 11.81
C PRO A 194 -7.99 11.16 11.00
N ASN A 195 -8.65 12.18 11.56
CA ASN A 195 -8.46 13.52 11.05
C ASN A 195 -6.99 13.92 11.24
N PRO A 196 -6.31 14.45 10.20
CA PRO A 196 -4.90 14.83 10.28
C PRO A 196 -4.56 15.77 11.43
N GLU A 197 -5.50 16.59 11.87
CA GLU A 197 -5.34 17.50 12.99
C GLU A 197 -4.99 16.77 14.31
N TYR A 198 -5.52 15.55 14.48
CA TYR A 198 -5.32 14.77 15.70
C TYR A 198 -4.16 13.76 15.59
N LEU A 199 -3.46 13.72 14.46
CA LEU A 199 -2.27 12.89 14.33
C LEU A 199 -1.10 13.47 15.13
N PRO A 200 -0.35 12.64 15.88
CA PRO A 200 0.91 13.06 16.50
C PRO A 200 1.90 13.59 15.44
N GLU A 201 2.74 14.57 15.85
CA GLU A 201 3.67 15.24 14.90
C GLU A 201 4.66 14.31 14.22
N ASN A 202 5.10 13.29 14.93
CA ASN A 202 6.04 12.29 14.47
C ASN A 202 5.39 11.08 13.77
N VAL A 203 4.06 11.13 13.54
CA VAL A 203 3.32 10.11 12.79
C VAL A 203 2.79 10.71 11.49
N LYS A 204 3.04 10.04 10.37
CA LYS A 204 2.60 10.46 9.04
C LYS A 204 1.83 9.33 8.36
N ILE A 205 0.91 9.69 7.48
CA ILE A 205 0.15 8.73 6.70
C ILE A 205 0.34 9.03 5.21
N VAL A 206 0.65 8.02 4.42
CA VAL A 206 0.59 8.06 2.96
C VAL A 206 -0.63 7.27 2.54
N ILE A 207 -1.57 7.88 1.87
CA ILE A 207 -2.76 7.21 1.33
C ILE A 207 -2.75 7.28 -0.19
N ALA A 208 -3.12 6.19 -0.83
CA ALA A 208 -3.23 6.13 -2.29
C ALA A 208 -4.66 5.77 -2.71
N GLY A 209 -5.15 6.46 -3.72
CA GLY A 209 -6.51 6.26 -4.24
C GLY A 209 -6.70 6.92 -5.60
N GLN A 210 -7.90 6.80 -6.14
CA GLN A 210 -8.31 7.53 -7.32
C GLN A 210 -8.58 9.00 -6.97
N PRO A 211 -8.71 9.90 -7.97
CA PRO A 211 -8.98 11.30 -7.71
C PRO A 211 -10.20 11.49 -6.79
N LYS A 212 -10.09 12.40 -5.84
CA LYS A 212 -11.13 12.61 -4.80
C LYS A 212 -12.44 13.10 -5.38
N GLU A 213 -12.41 13.76 -6.52
CA GLU A 213 -13.59 14.28 -7.22
C GLU A 213 -14.54 13.15 -7.65
N ASP A 214 -14.02 11.94 -7.83
CA ASP A 214 -14.78 10.76 -8.24
C ASP A 214 -15.47 10.05 -7.05
N TYR A 215 -15.10 10.40 -5.80
CA TYR A 215 -15.51 9.66 -4.60
C TYR A 215 -16.00 10.55 -3.46
N ARG A 216 -17.31 10.71 -3.34
CA ARG A 216 -17.93 11.48 -2.26
C ARG A 216 -17.77 10.87 -0.87
N ASN A 217 -17.50 9.57 -0.80
CA ASN A 217 -17.37 8.81 0.45
C ASN A 217 -15.94 8.83 1.01
N TYR A 218 -15.03 9.58 0.42
CA TYR A 218 -13.73 9.82 1.03
C TYR A 218 -13.87 10.65 2.32
N PRO A 219 -12.92 10.53 3.26
CA PRO A 219 -12.93 11.36 4.46
C PRO A 219 -13.04 12.85 4.14
N GLU A 220 -13.89 13.56 4.88
CA GLU A 220 -14.18 14.98 4.62
C GLU A 220 -12.92 15.86 4.62
N TRP A 221 -11.96 15.55 5.47
CA TRP A 221 -10.70 16.29 5.55
C TRP A 221 -9.82 16.18 4.28
N LEU A 222 -10.06 15.22 3.37
CA LEU A 222 -9.42 15.20 2.05
C LEU A 222 -9.91 16.31 1.14
N PHE A 223 -11.16 16.73 1.31
CA PHE A 223 -11.78 17.80 0.50
C PHE A 223 -11.51 19.17 1.11
N ASN A 224 -11.58 19.25 2.43
CA ASN A 224 -11.40 20.48 3.19
C ASN A 224 -10.02 20.49 3.86
N ASN A 225 -9.02 21.00 3.14
CA ASN A 225 -7.63 21.08 3.61
C ASN A 225 -7.26 22.51 4.05
N GLU A 226 -8.15 23.20 4.77
CA GLU A 226 -7.89 24.55 5.29
C GLU A 226 -6.68 24.61 6.21
N THR A 227 -6.41 23.52 6.94
CA THR A 227 -5.28 23.39 7.85
C THR A 227 -3.93 23.21 7.16
N GLY A 228 -3.95 22.82 5.87
CA GLY A 228 -2.74 22.50 5.10
C GLY A 228 -2.02 21.21 5.54
N TYR A 229 -2.70 20.36 6.33
CA TYR A 229 -2.10 19.10 6.81
C TYR A 229 -2.04 18.00 5.74
N VAL A 230 -2.81 18.12 4.67
CA VAL A 230 -2.85 17.17 3.58
C VAL A 230 -2.10 17.69 2.37
N LYS A 231 -1.08 16.98 1.92
CA LYS A 231 -0.37 17.23 0.67
C LYS A 231 -0.84 16.24 -0.38
N GLU A 232 -1.51 16.72 -1.42
CA GLU A 232 -1.87 15.91 -2.57
C GLU A 232 -0.71 15.88 -3.58
N ILE A 233 -0.41 14.66 -4.07
CA ILE A 233 0.59 14.39 -5.12
C ILE A 233 -0.09 13.54 -6.19
N HIS A 234 -0.12 14.05 -7.41
CA HIS A 234 -0.68 13.32 -8.54
C HIS A 234 0.35 12.41 -9.18
N VAL A 235 -0.04 11.17 -9.46
CA VAL A 235 0.78 10.25 -10.25
C VAL A 235 0.61 10.62 -11.72
N PRO A 236 1.66 11.12 -12.40
CA PRO A 236 1.55 11.53 -13.79
C PRO A 236 1.33 10.34 -14.73
N SER A 237 0.91 10.61 -15.94
CA SER A 237 0.89 9.64 -17.04
C SER A 237 2.28 9.02 -17.26
N ILE A 238 2.33 7.79 -17.80
CA ILE A 238 3.59 7.17 -18.19
C ILE A 238 4.26 7.95 -19.31
N LEU A 239 5.57 8.15 -19.21
CA LEU A 239 6.32 8.86 -20.23
C LEU A 239 6.68 7.94 -21.41
N LYS A 240 6.84 8.54 -22.58
CA LYS A 240 7.30 7.80 -23.77
C LYS A 240 8.68 7.15 -23.57
N SER A 241 9.57 7.78 -22.81
CA SER A 241 10.87 7.23 -22.43
C SER A 241 10.74 5.95 -21.61
N ASP A 242 9.78 5.89 -20.66
CA ASP A 242 9.53 4.69 -19.87
C ASP A 242 8.99 3.55 -20.73
N ILE A 243 8.08 3.88 -21.66
CA ILE A 243 7.54 2.89 -22.63
C ILE A 243 8.67 2.39 -23.52
N TYR A 244 9.56 3.27 -23.99
CA TYR A 244 10.72 2.85 -24.78
C TYR A 244 11.62 1.89 -23.99
N SER A 245 11.93 2.21 -22.74
CA SER A 245 12.73 1.33 -21.88
C SER A 245 12.06 -0.03 -21.65
N LEU A 246 10.71 -0.06 -21.53
CA LEU A 246 9.95 -1.29 -21.41
C LEU A 246 10.06 -2.14 -22.71
N VAL A 247 9.92 -1.50 -23.88
CA VAL A 247 10.07 -2.15 -25.19
C VAL A 247 11.50 -2.66 -25.37
N GLU A 248 12.51 -1.84 -25.04
CA GLU A 248 13.91 -2.22 -25.14
C GLU A 248 14.27 -3.44 -24.30
N ASN A 249 13.76 -3.48 -23.06
CA ASN A 249 13.96 -4.62 -22.16
C ASN A 249 13.28 -5.93 -22.67
N LYS A 250 12.14 -5.79 -23.34
CA LYS A 250 11.39 -6.96 -23.86
C LYS A 250 11.84 -7.43 -25.24
N PHE A 251 12.42 -6.52 -26.03
CA PHE A 251 12.87 -6.79 -27.40
C PHE A 251 14.34 -6.34 -27.58
N PRO A 252 15.29 -6.89 -26.80
CA PRO A 252 16.68 -6.43 -26.82
C PRO A 252 17.34 -6.60 -28.18
N GLU A 253 17.01 -7.67 -28.90
CA GLU A 253 17.62 -8.02 -30.20
C GLU A 253 17.03 -7.25 -31.40
N MET A 254 15.93 -6.53 -31.22
CA MET A 254 15.31 -5.77 -32.30
C MET A 254 16.05 -4.44 -32.52
N ASP A 255 16.01 -3.96 -33.77
CA ASP A 255 16.62 -2.69 -34.11
C ASP A 255 15.88 -1.47 -33.53
N ASN A 256 16.54 -0.32 -33.54
CA ASN A 256 15.99 0.91 -32.98
C ASN A 256 14.76 1.42 -33.77
N VAL A 257 14.65 1.08 -35.06
CA VAL A 257 13.49 1.49 -35.87
C VAL A 257 12.26 0.76 -35.40
N PHE A 258 12.34 -0.56 -35.23
CA PHE A 258 11.27 -1.37 -34.67
C PHE A 258 10.89 -0.90 -33.25
N LYS A 259 11.89 -0.73 -32.35
CA LYS A 259 11.65 -0.28 -30.98
C LYS A 259 10.89 1.06 -30.92
N ASN A 260 11.29 2.01 -31.76
CA ASN A 260 10.62 3.31 -31.83
C ASN A 260 9.20 3.22 -32.43
N GLN A 261 8.98 2.39 -33.43
CA GLN A 261 7.66 2.18 -34.01
C GLN A 261 6.72 1.54 -32.99
N LEU A 262 7.14 0.46 -32.33
CA LEU A 262 6.36 -0.21 -31.30
C LEU A 262 6.07 0.74 -30.13
N THR A 263 7.06 1.51 -29.65
CA THR A 263 6.86 2.53 -28.62
C THR A 263 5.76 3.52 -29.01
N ASN A 264 5.77 4.01 -30.26
CA ASN A 264 4.74 4.94 -30.73
C ASN A 264 3.34 4.31 -30.76
N VAL A 265 3.24 3.05 -31.14
CA VAL A 265 1.96 2.30 -31.13
C VAL A 265 1.48 2.13 -29.70
N VAL A 266 2.35 1.67 -28.80
CA VAL A 266 2.03 1.48 -27.37
C VAL A 266 1.62 2.80 -26.71
N CYS A 267 2.31 3.89 -26.99
CA CYS A 267 1.94 5.22 -26.48
C CYS A 267 0.51 5.61 -26.83
N ARG A 268 0.10 5.36 -28.09
CA ARG A 268 -1.27 5.67 -28.55
C ARG A 268 -2.31 4.77 -27.88
N TYR A 269 -2.00 3.47 -27.75
CA TYR A 269 -2.90 2.51 -27.13
C TYR A 269 -3.06 2.75 -25.63
N ALA A 270 -1.97 3.00 -24.95
CA ALA A 270 -1.94 3.17 -23.49
C ALA A 270 -2.58 4.49 -23.02
N ASP A 271 -2.61 5.50 -23.86
CA ASP A 271 -3.14 6.85 -23.54
C ASP A 271 -2.67 7.35 -22.16
N GLY A 272 -1.38 7.21 -21.89
CA GLY A 272 -0.76 7.61 -20.63
C GLY A 272 -0.97 6.64 -19.45
N ASN A 273 -1.69 5.53 -19.63
CA ASN A 273 -1.91 4.54 -18.59
C ASN A 273 -0.79 3.50 -18.53
N THR A 274 -0.16 3.39 -17.35
CA THR A 274 1.00 2.49 -17.15
C THR A 274 0.65 1.03 -17.34
N LEU A 275 -0.49 0.59 -16.79
CA LEU A 275 -0.90 -0.82 -16.87
C LEU A 275 -1.24 -1.21 -18.31
N SER A 276 -1.94 -0.32 -19.03
CA SER A 276 -2.23 -0.53 -20.46
C SER A 276 -0.97 -0.61 -21.31
N ALA A 277 0.06 0.21 -21.00
CA ALA A 277 1.35 0.14 -21.69
C ALA A 277 2.04 -1.21 -21.48
N ILE A 278 2.05 -1.70 -20.24
CA ILE A 278 2.65 -2.99 -19.87
C ILE A 278 1.96 -4.14 -20.60
N PHE A 279 0.62 -4.15 -20.60
CA PHE A 279 -0.16 -5.18 -21.33
C PHE A 279 0.09 -5.12 -22.83
N ALA A 280 0.11 -3.93 -23.43
CA ALA A 280 0.35 -3.79 -24.86
C ALA A 280 1.74 -4.31 -25.29
N VAL A 281 2.77 -4.05 -24.48
CA VAL A 281 4.11 -4.60 -24.74
C VAL A 281 4.14 -6.11 -24.52
N HIS A 282 3.44 -6.63 -23.52
CA HIS A 282 3.34 -8.07 -23.27
C HIS A 282 2.64 -8.78 -24.44
N GLU A 283 1.50 -8.28 -24.89
CA GLU A 283 0.79 -8.82 -26.05
C GLU A 283 1.67 -8.82 -27.32
N ALA A 284 2.46 -7.76 -27.52
CA ALA A 284 3.40 -7.69 -28.62
C ALA A 284 4.46 -8.80 -28.57
N THR A 285 4.86 -9.29 -27.37
CA THR A 285 5.77 -10.44 -27.26
C THR A 285 5.12 -11.74 -27.72
N GLN A 286 3.82 -11.91 -27.45
CA GLN A 286 3.09 -13.11 -27.86
C GLN A 286 2.88 -13.19 -29.38
N CYS A 287 2.77 -12.04 -30.04
CA CYS A 287 2.59 -11.99 -31.51
C CYS A 287 3.87 -12.30 -32.31
N ASN A 288 5.04 -12.25 -31.67
CA ASN A 288 6.32 -12.57 -32.33
C ASN A 288 6.67 -14.07 -32.33
N ASP A 289 5.87 -14.89 -31.66
CA ASP A 289 6.01 -16.36 -31.66
C ASP A 289 5.26 -17.03 -32.85
N ILE A 290 4.86 -16.23 -33.85
CA ILE A 290 4.32 -16.64 -35.11
C ILE A 290 5.32 -16.26 -36.25
#